data_c27a5ce96fcd49431b7cfdb10bd0c9fe
#
_entry.id   c27a5ce96fcd49431b7cfdb10bd0c9fe
#
_cell.length_a   1.000
_cell.length_b   1.000
_cell.length_c   1.000
_cell.angle_alpha   90.00
_cell.angle_beta   90.00
_cell.angle_gamma   90.00
#
_symmetry.space_group_name_H-M   'P 1'
#
loop_
_entity.id
_entity.type
_entity.pdbx_description
1 polymer ?
#
loop_
_entity_poly.entity_id
_entity_poly.type
_entity_poly.pdbx_seq_one_letter_code
_entity_poly.pdbx_strand_id
1 'polypeptide(L)'
;MNNKNKEELLQYLKNNYFKVGSPLYYAGINKIYSLLEKKVSIEEIKDFLQRQDAYPIFKNTNDKTVRNPIYKRFKRQCFQIDLLELRHSAKENKGLGLLLTIIDAYTRYAWAVAIPDKKKDTVLNAFKSVIDKLEEKPLNVISDLGLEFKNAAFEKYCKDNNIKHHFPYTFMHAAIIERFHRFLSISVRQISRNLFLFNLR
;
A
#
# COMPACT_ATOMS: atom_id res chain seq x y z
N MET A 1 -35.44 13.53 10.13
CA MET A 1 -34.39 14.07 9.28
C MET A 1 -34.95 14.34 7.89
N ASN A 2 -34.81 15.54 7.33
CA ASN A 2 -35.36 15.88 6.02
C ASN A 2 -34.68 15.02 4.92
N ASN A 3 -35.51 14.34 4.08
CA ASN A 3 -35.00 13.52 2.95
C ASN A 3 -34.01 14.27 2.04
N LYS A 4 -34.19 15.56 1.88
CA LYS A 4 -33.30 16.44 1.09
C LYS A 4 -31.86 16.46 1.58
N ASN A 5 -31.63 16.50 2.89
CA ASN A 5 -30.30 16.53 3.51
C ASN A 5 -29.54 15.19 3.34
N LYS A 6 -30.28 14.10 3.23
CA LYS A 6 -29.75 12.75 3.04
C LYS A 6 -29.33 12.50 1.59
N GLU A 7 -30.12 12.96 0.62
CA GLU A 7 -29.78 12.88 -0.79
C GLU A 7 -28.52 13.68 -1.12
N GLU A 8 -28.37 14.85 -0.51
CA GLU A 8 -27.16 15.67 -0.63
C GLU A 8 -25.90 14.94 -0.12
N LEU A 9 -26.01 14.22 1.01
CA LEU A 9 -24.89 13.43 1.57
C LEU A 9 -24.53 12.22 0.70
N LEU A 10 -25.51 11.54 0.11
CA LEU A 10 -25.27 10.45 -0.82
C LEU A 10 -24.65 10.96 -2.12
N GLN A 11 -25.06 12.11 -2.60
CA GLN A 11 -24.44 12.77 -3.75
C GLN A 11 -23.01 13.21 -3.45
N TYR A 12 -22.76 13.75 -2.25
CA TYR A 12 -21.42 14.08 -1.78
C TYR A 12 -20.52 12.83 -1.72
N LEU A 13 -21.03 11.72 -1.19
CA LEU A 13 -20.35 10.44 -1.17
C LEU A 13 -19.98 10.00 -2.60
N LYS A 14 -20.93 10.04 -3.53
CA LYS A 14 -20.73 9.65 -4.94
C LYS A 14 -19.64 10.47 -5.61
N ASN A 15 -19.61 11.77 -5.40
CA ASN A 15 -18.67 12.68 -6.02
C ASN A 15 -17.25 12.57 -5.43
N ASN A 16 -17.12 12.10 -4.19
CA ASN A 16 -15.85 12.07 -3.46
C ASN A 16 -15.28 10.66 -3.27
N TYR A 17 -16.07 9.60 -3.49
CA TYR A 17 -15.64 8.22 -3.25
C TYR A 17 -14.48 7.78 -4.16
N PHE A 18 -14.45 8.27 -5.41
CA PHE A 18 -13.41 7.97 -6.39
C PHE A 18 -12.38 9.10 -6.56
N LYS A 19 -12.52 10.19 -5.81
CA LYS A 19 -11.65 11.35 -5.94
C LYS A 19 -10.38 11.14 -5.13
N VAL A 20 -9.23 11.11 -5.81
CA VAL A 20 -7.91 11.02 -5.17
C VAL A 20 -7.70 12.21 -4.22
N GLY A 21 -7.19 11.94 -3.02
CA GLY A 21 -7.00 12.95 -1.97
C GLY A 21 -8.24 13.25 -1.12
N SER A 22 -9.42 12.71 -1.48
CA SER A 22 -10.60 12.80 -0.63
C SER A 22 -10.48 11.87 0.59
N PRO A 23 -10.93 12.28 1.79
CA PRO A 23 -11.04 11.39 2.94
C PRO A 23 -11.95 10.17 2.69
N LEU A 24 -12.88 10.28 1.72
CA LEU A 24 -13.79 9.23 1.29
C LEU A 24 -13.20 8.31 0.21
N TYR A 25 -11.98 8.60 -0.29
CA TYR A 25 -11.36 7.83 -1.37
C TYR A 25 -11.26 6.35 -1.00
N TYR A 26 -12.06 5.51 -1.67
CA TYR A 26 -12.23 4.07 -1.43
C TYR A 26 -12.35 3.70 0.06
N ALA A 27 -12.99 4.56 0.85
CA ALA A 27 -13.19 4.34 2.26
C ALA A 27 -14.13 3.15 2.52
N GLY A 28 -13.84 2.38 3.57
CA GLY A 28 -14.73 1.30 4.02
C GLY A 28 -15.98 1.83 4.72
N ILE A 29 -16.99 0.99 4.87
CA ILE A 29 -18.30 1.33 5.42
C ILE A 29 -18.22 2.12 6.73
N ASN A 30 -17.46 1.65 7.70
CA ASN A 30 -17.34 2.29 9.01
C ASN A 30 -16.72 3.69 8.94
N LYS A 31 -15.74 3.88 8.05
CA LYS A 31 -15.11 5.19 7.83
C LYS A 31 -16.08 6.15 7.15
N ILE A 32 -16.82 5.69 6.12
CA ILE A 32 -17.86 6.49 5.46
C ILE A 32 -18.91 6.91 6.47
N TYR A 33 -19.42 5.95 7.26
CA TYR A 33 -20.42 6.19 8.29
C TYR A 33 -20.00 7.26 9.30
N SER A 34 -18.74 7.20 9.74
CA SER A 34 -18.16 8.21 10.64
C SER A 34 -18.01 9.58 9.97
N LEU A 35 -17.50 9.63 8.73
CA LEU A 35 -17.30 10.88 7.98
C LEU A 35 -18.61 11.57 7.59
N LEU A 36 -19.68 10.80 7.39
CA LEU A 36 -21.02 11.32 7.15
C LEU A 36 -21.79 11.60 8.47
N GLU A 37 -21.07 11.72 9.59
CA GLU A 37 -21.62 12.06 10.91
C GLU A 37 -22.78 11.15 11.33
N LYS A 38 -22.78 9.87 10.88
CA LYS A 38 -23.85 8.88 11.15
C LYS A 38 -25.23 9.28 10.61
N LYS A 39 -25.29 10.24 9.69
CA LYS A 39 -26.56 10.75 9.11
C LYS A 39 -27.11 9.88 7.98
N VAL A 40 -26.31 8.97 7.44
CA VAL A 40 -26.69 7.97 6.42
C VAL A 40 -26.59 6.59 7.05
N SER A 41 -27.57 5.70 6.85
CA SER A 41 -27.54 4.37 7.47
C SER A 41 -26.44 3.49 6.88
N ILE A 42 -25.98 2.52 7.67
CA ILE A 42 -24.97 1.54 7.20
C ILE A 42 -25.48 0.73 6.00
N GLU A 43 -26.79 0.46 5.96
CA GLU A 43 -27.43 -0.29 4.87
C GLU A 43 -27.37 0.49 3.55
N GLU A 44 -27.67 1.78 3.59
CA GLU A 44 -27.59 2.65 2.40
C GLU A 44 -26.16 2.84 1.90
N ILE A 45 -25.20 2.91 2.83
CA ILE A 45 -23.77 2.92 2.45
C ILE A 45 -23.39 1.60 1.80
N LYS A 46 -23.87 0.46 2.31
CA LYS A 46 -23.66 -0.86 1.70
C LYS A 46 -24.25 -0.93 0.30
N ASP A 47 -25.50 -0.50 0.14
CA ASP A 47 -26.19 -0.48 -1.15
C ASP A 47 -25.46 0.41 -2.17
N PHE A 48 -25.02 1.59 -1.74
CA PHE A 48 -24.20 2.46 -2.58
C PHE A 48 -22.92 1.75 -3.02
N LEU A 49 -22.17 1.13 -2.10
CA LEU A 49 -20.93 0.45 -2.40
C LEU A 49 -21.13 -0.79 -3.30
N GLN A 50 -22.19 -1.57 -3.08
CA GLN A 50 -22.49 -2.75 -3.90
C GLN A 50 -22.83 -2.42 -5.34
N ARG A 51 -23.35 -1.24 -5.60
CA ARG A 51 -23.63 -0.74 -6.96
C ARG A 51 -22.38 -0.24 -7.67
N GLN A 52 -21.23 -0.13 -6.97
CA GLN A 52 -19.97 0.23 -7.59
C GLN A 52 -19.28 -1.02 -8.12
N ASP A 53 -18.94 -1.09 -9.39
CA ASP A 53 -18.33 -2.24 -10.06
C ASP A 53 -17.02 -2.71 -9.39
N ALA A 54 -16.31 -1.78 -8.77
CA ALA A 54 -15.03 -2.05 -8.11
C ALA A 54 -15.18 -2.66 -6.70
N TYR A 55 -16.29 -2.44 -6.00
CA TYR A 55 -16.43 -2.81 -4.59
C TYR A 55 -16.46 -4.33 -4.33
N PRO A 56 -17.19 -5.16 -5.11
CA PRO A 56 -17.21 -6.62 -4.92
C PRO A 56 -15.83 -7.25 -5.14
N ILE A 57 -15.03 -6.69 -6.05
CA ILE A 57 -13.71 -7.21 -6.42
C ILE A 57 -12.70 -7.03 -5.27
N PHE A 58 -12.89 -6.00 -4.45
CA PHE A 58 -11.94 -5.61 -3.39
C PHE A 58 -12.44 -5.93 -1.98
N LYS A 59 -13.63 -6.56 -1.86
CA LYS A 59 -14.15 -6.99 -0.55
C LYS A 59 -13.26 -8.10 0.00
N ASN A 60 -12.51 -7.79 1.07
CA ASN A 60 -11.72 -8.80 1.77
C ASN A 60 -12.62 -9.86 2.39
N THR A 61 -12.40 -11.12 2.03
CA THR A 61 -12.84 -12.25 2.85
C THR A 61 -11.99 -12.26 4.12
N ASN A 62 -12.62 -12.07 5.27
CA ASN A 62 -11.93 -12.09 6.56
C ASN A 62 -11.46 -13.51 6.88
N ASP A 63 -10.22 -13.82 6.59
CA ASP A 63 -9.55 -14.96 7.21
C ASP A 63 -9.30 -14.63 8.69
N LYS A 64 -9.98 -15.37 9.57
CA LYS A 64 -9.87 -15.23 11.03
C LYS A 64 -8.59 -15.86 11.59
N THR A 65 -7.46 -15.74 10.91
CA THR A 65 -6.19 -16.18 11.45
C THR A 65 -5.75 -15.24 12.58
N VAL A 66 -5.59 -15.81 13.77
CA VAL A 66 -5.01 -15.09 14.92
C VAL A 66 -3.57 -14.71 14.56
N ARG A 67 -3.31 -13.43 14.40
CA ARG A 67 -1.98 -12.90 14.06
C ARG A 67 -1.42 -12.18 15.27
N ASN A 68 -0.22 -12.55 15.70
CA ASN A 68 0.49 -11.80 16.70
C ASN A 68 0.87 -10.43 16.14
N PRO A 69 0.54 -9.33 16.83
CA PRO A 69 0.86 -8.00 16.36
C PRO A 69 2.38 -7.76 16.37
N ILE A 70 2.87 -7.09 15.33
CA ILE A 70 4.28 -6.69 15.24
C ILE A 70 4.42 -5.36 15.97
N TYR A 71 4.96 -5.40 17.18
CA TYR A 71 5.25 -4.20 17.97
C TYR A 71 6.66 -3.70 17.67
N LYS A 72 6.79 -2.43 17.34
CA LYS A 72 8.04 -1.66 17.31
C LYS A 72 7.89 -0.48 18.26
N ARG A 73 9.00 -0.05 18.86
CA ARG A 73 8.97 0.94 19.95
C ARG A 73 9.19 2.38 19.45
N PHE A 74 9.89 2.55 18.33
CA PHE A 74 10.24 3.87 17.80
C PHE A 74 10.44 3.82 16.27
N LYS A 75 10.42 5.00 15.63
CA LYS A 75 10.66 5.19 14.21
C LYS A 75 12.03 4.63 13.80
N ARG A 76 12.13 4.09 12.59
CA ARG A 76 13.39 3.54 12.01
C ARG A 76 13.98 2.36 12.78
N GLN A 77 13.27 1.82 13.77
CA GLN A 77 13.71 0.60 14.43
C GLN A 77 13.77 -0.59 13.48
N CYS A 78 12.83 -0.67 12.54
CA CYS A 78 12.77 -1.77 11.59
C CYS A 78 12.02 -1.35 10.33
N PHE A 79 12.67 -1.52 9.18
CA PHE A 79 12.02 -1.41 7.88
C PHE A 79 11.70 -2.80 7.34
N GLN A 80 10.55 -2.94 6.70
CA GLN A 80 10.24 -4.08 5.85
C GLN A 80 10.40 -3.64 4.40
N ILE A 81 11.03 -4.48 3.59
CA ILE A 81 11.26 -4.23 2.17
C ILE A 81 10.79 -5.43 1.36
N ASP A 82 10.22 -5.15 0.18
CA ASP A 82 9.76 -6.19 -0.73
C ASP A 82 9.57 -5.62 -2.14
N LEU A 83 9.47 -6.50 -3.15
CA LEU A 83 9.17 -6.14 -4.52
C LEU A 83 7.70 -6.36 -4.85
N LEU A 84 7.02 -5.31 -5.29
CA LEU A 84 5.66 -5.38 -5.80
C LEU A 84 5.65 -5.41 -7.33
N GLU A 85 5.08 -6.46 -7.92
CA GLU A 85 4.89 -6.55 -9.37
C GLU A 85 3.54 -5.94 -9.79
N LEU A 86 3.62 -4.95 -10.67
CA LEU A 86 2.48 -4.25 -11.28
C LEU A 86 2.51 -4.42 -12.81
N ARG A 87 2.69 -5.66 -13.28
CA ARG A 87 2.87 -5.98 -14.71
C ARG A 87 1.75 -5.43 -15.61
N HIS A 88 0.51 -5.37 -15.09
CA HIS A 88 -0.63 -4.84 -15.85
C HIS A 88 -0.49 -3.35 -16.20
N SER A 89 0.25 -2.60 -15.41
CA SER A 89 0.46 -1.16 -15.59
C SER A 89 1.80 -0.83 -16.25
N ALA A 90 2.61 -1.82 -16.63
CA ALA A 90 3.95 -1.60 -17.19
C ALA A 90 3.90 -0.83 -18.52
N LYS A 91 2.92 -1.14 -19.39
CA LYS A 91 2.77 -0.47 -20.69
C LYS A 91 2.50 1.03 -20.55
N GLU A 92 1.71 1.40 -19.53
CA GLU A 92 1.32 2.79 -19.26
C GLU A 92 2.42 3.56 -18.51
N ASN A 93 3.37 2.84 -17.87
CA ASN A 93 4.43 3.39 -17.04
C ASN A 93 5.83 3.23 -17.68
N LYS A 94 5.97 3.43 -18.99
CA LYS A 94 7.26 3.39 -19.71
C LYS A 94 8.04 2.07 -19.50
N GLY A 95 7.32 0.96 -19.36
CA GLY A 95 7.92 -0.36 -19.12
C GLY A 95 8.23 -0.68 -17.66
N LEU A 96 8.02 0.25 -16.73
CA LEU A 96 8.26 0.05 -15.30
C LEU A 96 7.06 -0.68 -14.68
N GLY A 97 7.23 -1.98 -14.46
CA GLY A 97 6.20 -2.85 -13.86
C GLY A 97 6.58 -3.39 -12.49
N LEU A 98 7.66 -2.90 -11.89
CA LEU A 98 8.17 -3.32 -10.58
C LEU A 98 8.34 -2.11 -9.66
N LEU A 99 7.99 -2.28 -8.40
CA LEU A 99 8.24 -1.30 -7.34
C LEU A 99 9.06 -1.96 -6.23
N LEU A 100 10.21 -1.39 -5.89
CA LEU A 100 10.79 -1.65 -4.58
C LEU A 100 10.00 -0.84 -3.56
N THR A 101 9.40 -1.52 -2.60
CA THR A 101 8.64 -0.92 -1.51
C THR A 101 9.43 -1.05 -0.21
N ILE A 102 9.41 0.01 0.58
CA ILE A 102 10.08 0.10 1.87
C ILE A 102 9.06 0.69 2.85
N ILE A 103 8.84 0.08 3.99
CA ILE A 103 7.91 0.58 5.00
C ILE A 103 8.52 0.55 6.40
N ASP A 104 8.43 1.66 7.11
CA ASP A 104 8.77 1.70 8.53
C ASP A 104 7.70 0.98 9.34
N ALA A 105 8.10 -0.07 10.02
CA ALA A 105 7.19 -0.91 10.79
C ALA A 105 6.55 -0.22 12.01
N TYR A 106 7.07 0.92 12.46
CA TYR A 106 6.50 1.72 13.54
C TYR A 106 5.54 2.79 13.02
N THR A 107 6.03 3.70 12.17
CA THR A 107 5.26 4.85 11.69
C THR A 107 4.28 4.50 10.57
N ARG A 108 4.51 3.39 9.86
CA ARG A 108 3.83 3.01 8.60
C ARG A 108 4.13 3.95 7.44
N TYR A 109 5.08 4.86 7.59
CA TYR A 109 5.57 5.66 6.50
C TYR A 109 6.25 4.75 5.48
N ALA A 110 5.95 4.96 4.20
CA ALA A 110 6.43 4.06 3.15
C ALA A 110 7.02 4.83 1.97
N TRP A 111 7.99 4.20 1.33
CA TRP A 111 8.57 4.62 0.07
C TRP A 111 8.29 3.56 -0.99
N ALA A 112 8.13 4.00 -2.23
CA ALA A 112 8.02 3.12 -3.38
C ALA A 112 8.90 3.68 -4.50
N VAL A 113 9.81 2.87 -5.00
CA VAL A 113 10.75 3.22 -6.07
C VAL A 113 10.48 2.32 -7.26
N ALA A 114 10.12 2.91 -8.41
CA ALA A 114 9.94 2.15 -9.63
C ALA A 114 11.29 1.68 -10.18
N ILE A 115 11.37 0.40 -10.53
CA ILE A 115 12.57 -0.24 -11.05
C ILE A 115 12.26 -1.02 -12.34
N PRO A 116 13.20 -1.10 -13.28
CA PRO A 116 13.01 -1.78 -14.56
C PRO A 116 13.07 -3.31 -14.45
N ASP A 117 13.88 -3.83 -13.53
CA ASP A 117 14.11 -5.27 -13.38
C ASP A 117 14.43 -5.65 -11.93
N LYS A 118 14.51 -6.97 -11.67
CA LYS A 118 14.84 -7.55 -10.34
C LYS A 118 16.33 -7.83 -10.15
N LYS A 119 17.20 -7.24 -10.99
CA LYS A 119 18.63 -7.47 -10.83
C LYS A 119 19.13 -6.92 -9.51
N LYS A 120 20.12 -7.61 -8.92
CA LYS A 120 20.72 -7.29 -7.62
C LYS A 120 21.17 -5.84 -7.52
N ASP A 121 21.85 -5.35 -8.56
CA ASP A 121 22.35 -3.97 -8.59
C ASP A 121 21.24 -2.95 -8.74
N THR A 122 20.20 -3.25 -9.52
CA THR A 122 19.02 -2.38 -9.69
C THR A 122 18.29 -2.21 -8.37
N VAL A 123 18.04 -3.32 -7.67
CA VAL A 123 17.34 -3.33 -6.37
C VAL A 123 18.18 -2.63 -5.31
N LEU A 124 19.49 -2.91 -5.26
CA LEU A 124 20.41 -2.27 -4.31
C LEU A 124 20.48 -0.76 -4.54
N ASN A 125 20.58 -0.30 -5.80
CA ASN A 125 20.62 1.13 -6.11
C ASN A 125 19.31 1.83 -5.76
N ALA A 126 18.17 1.20 -6.01
CA ALA A 126 16.86 1.70 -5.59
C ALA A 126 16.77 1.80 -4.05
N PHE A 127 17.27 0.80 -3.32
CA PHE A 127 17.32 0.83 -1.86
C PHE A 127 18.20 1.96 -1.35
N LYS A 128 19.42 2.10 -1.88
CA LYS A 128 20.35 3.19 -1.56
C LYS A 128 19.71 4.56 -1.78
N SER A 129 19.00 4.75 -2.89
CA SER A 129 18.38 6.04 -3.25
C SER A 129 17.39 6.55 -2.18
N VAL A 130 16.84 5.66 -1.36
CA VAL A 130 15.97 6.00 -0.23
C VAL A 130 16.79 6.14 1.05
N ILE A 131 17.61 5.12 1.38
CA ILE A 131 18.31 5.04 2.67
C ILE A 131 19.36 6.15 2.82
N ASP A 132 20.05 6.52 1.75
CA ASP A 132 21.10 7.55 1.80
C ASP A 132 20.54 8.97 2.00
N LYS A 133 19.25 9.18 1.74
CA LYS A 133 18.55 10.46 2.00
C LYS A 133 18.02 10.61 3.42
N LEU A 134 18.04 9.53 4.20
CA LEU A 134 17.57 9.58 5.58
C LEU A 134 18.65 10.17 6.49
N GLU A 135 18.28 11.10 7.35
CA GLU A 135 19.14 11.64 8.40
C GLU A 135 19.70 10.55 9.32
N GLU A 136 18.83 9.59 9.68
CA GLU A 136 19.18 8.42 10.47
C GLU A 136 18.74 7.16 9.73
N LYS A 137 19.65 6.21 9.60
CA LYS A 137 19.39 4.93 8.95
C LYS A 137 18.60 3.98 9.86
N PRO A 138 17.85 3.00 9.30
CA PRO A 138 17.14 2.02 10.12
C PRO A 138 18.14 1.09 10.85
N LEU A 139 17.78 0.66 12.06
CA LEU A 139 18.59 -0.34 12.78
C LEU A 139 18.47 -1.74 12.14
N ASN A 140 17.29 -2.07 11.65
CA ASN A 140 17.01 -3.37 11.07
C ASN A 140 16.26 -3.25 9.76
N VAL A 141 16.55 -4.13 8.82
CA VAL A 141 15.81 -4.33 7.58
C VAL A 141 15.38 -5.80 7.51
N ILE A 142 14.14 -6.03 7.14
CA ILE A 142 13.56 -7.35 6.92
C ILE A 142 13.13 -7.45 5.45
N SER A 143 13.66 -8.45 4.74
CA SER A 143 13.21 -8.82 3.39
C SER A 143 12.85 -10.30 3.32
N ASP A 144 12.26 -10.74 2.24
CA ASP A 144 12.17 -12.17 1.93
C ASP A 144 13.54 -12.76 1.56
N LEU A 145 13.57 -14.06 1.24
CA LEU A 145 14.77 -14.79 0.82
C LEU A 145 15.11 -14.61 -0.68
N GLY A 146 14.53 -13.63 -1.34
CA GLY A 146 14.80 -13.34 -2.75
C GLY A 146 16.29 -13.09 -3.03
N LEU A 147 16.80 -13.59 -4.13
CA LEU A 147 18.21 -13.43 -4.50
C LEU A 147 18.59 -11.97 -4.76
N GLU A 148 17.61 -11.13 -5.04
CA GLU A 148 17.74 -9.68 -5.16
C GLU A 148 18.16 -9.01 -3.85
N PHE A 149 17.74 -9.57 -2.70
CA PHE A 149 18.10 -9.10 -1.36
C PHE A 149 19.18 -9.97 -0.72
N LYS A 150 19.10 -11.30 -0.90
CA LYS A 150 20.07 -12.26 -0.36
C LYS A 150 21.30 -12.35 -1.25
N ASN A 151 22.16 -11.34 -1.20
CA ASN A 151 23.43 -11.31 -1.95
C ASN A 151 24.49 -10.49 -1.21
N ALA A 152 25.76 -10.77 -1.53
CA ALA A 152 26.91 -10.18 -0.85
C ALA A 152 26.97 -8.64 -0.97
N ALA A 153 26.53 -8.06 -2.08
CA ALA A 153 26.56 -6.60 -2.28
C ALA A 153 25.54 -5.90 -1.38
N PHE A 154 24.32 -6.46 -1.26
CA PHE A 154 23.28 -5.93 -0.39
C PHE A 154 23.67 -6.06 1.09
N GLU A 155 24.19 -7.22 1.48
CA GLU A 155 24.63 -7.46 2.85
C GLU A 155 25.84 -6.59 3.23
N LYS A 156 26.80 -6.40 2.29
CA LYS A 156 27.90 -5.48 2.50
C LYS A 156 27.40 -4.06 2.75
N TYR A 157 26.50 -3.56 1.90
CA TYR A 157 25.91 -2.22 2.09
C TYR A 157 25.24 -2.08 3.46
N CYS A 158 24.44 -3.06 3.85
CA CYS A 158 23.79 -3.05 5.17
C CYS A 158 24.83 -3.00 6.30
N LYS A 159 25.88 -3.83 6.23
CA LYS A 159 26.96 -3.87 7.21
C LYS A 159 27.74 -2.55 7.30
N ASP A 160 28.10 -1.98 6.16
CA ASP A 160 28.83 -0.71 6.07
C ASP A 160 28.04 0.46 6.66
N ASN A 161 26.71 0.34 6.72
CA ASN A 161 25.79 1.33 7.28
C ASN A 161 25.22 0.96 8.66
N ASN A 162 25.77 -0.05 9.33
CA ASN A 162 25.31 -0.55 10.64
C ASN A 162 23.82 -1.00 10.65
N ILE A 163 23.32 -1.48 9.52
CA ILE A 163 21.97 -2.00 9.38
C ILE A 163 22.00 -3.52 9.53
N LYS A 164 21.21 -4.08 10.43
CA LYS A 164 21.05 -5.53 10.56
C LYS A 164 20.03 -6.02 9.56
N HIS A 165 20.44 -6.83 8.59
CA HIS A 165 19.54 -7.45 7.63
C HIS A 165 19.06 -8.80 8.14
N HIS A 166 17.75 -9.04 8.13
CA HIS A 166 17.10 -10.24 8.62
C HIS A 166 16.17 -10.85 7.58
N PHE A 167 16.16 -12.18 7.55
CA PHE A 167 15.21 -12.98 6.77
C PHE A 167 14.23 -13.64 7.73
N PRO A 168 12.93 -13.44 7.63
CA PRO A 168 11.96 -14.07 8.52
C PRO A 168 11.85 -15.57 8.22
N TYR A 169 11.91 -16.38 9.26
CA TYR A 169 11.69 -17.84 9.16
C TYR A 169 10.19 -18.21 9.06
N THR A 170 9.28 -17.27 9.25
CA THR A 170 7.84 -17.50 9.23
C THR A 170 7.11 -16.42 8.44
N PHE A 171 6.01 -16.80 7.78
CA PHE A 171 5.14 -15.91 6.99
C PHE A 171 4.59 -14.69 7.78
N MET A 172 4.77 -14.65 9.10
CA MET A 172 4.18 -13.62 9.96
C MET A 172 4.95 -12.30 9.98
N HIS A 173 6.19 -12.25 9.51
CA HIS A 173 7.02 -11.03 9.63
C HIS A 173 6.84 -10.01 8.51
N ALA A 174 6.23 -10.39 7.39
CA ALA A 174 5.97 -9.52 6.24
C ALA A 174 4.57 -8.88 6.23
N ALA A 175 3.73 -9.15 7.23
CA ALA A 175 2.32 -8.76 7.25
C ALA A 175 2.06 -7.24 7.08
N ILE A 176 3.02 -6.39 7.43
CA ILE A 176 2.88 -4.93 7.29
C ILE A 176 3.07 -4.54 5.83
N ILE A 177 4.14 -5.02 5.20
CA ILE A 177 4.42 -4.71 3.79
C ILE A 177 3.43 -5.39 2.85
N GLU A 178 2.98 -6.62 3.16
CA GLU A 178 1.92 -7.30 2.41
C GLU A 178 0.61 -6.50 2.42
N ARG A 179 0.24 -5.91 3.57
CA ARG A 179 -0.93 -5.04 3.67
C ARG A 179 -0.74 -3.77 2.83
N PHE A 180 0.45 -3.22 2.82
CA PHE A 180 0.82 -2.07 2.01
C PHE A 180 0.75 -2.41 0.50
N HIS A 181 1.27 -3.59 0.09
CA HIS A 181 1.17 -4.08 -1.28
C HIS A 181 -0.28 -4.23 -1.74
N ARG A 182 -1.13 -4.78 -0.88
CA ARG A 182 -2.57 -4.89 -1.16
C ARG A 182 -3.20 -3.52 -1.41
N PHE A 183 -2.91 -2.55 -0.55
CA PHE A 183 -3.37 -1.18 -0.72
C PHE A 183 -2.87 -0.56 -2.03
N LEU A 184 -1.56 -0.66 -2.32
CA LEU A 184 -0.97 -0.13 -3.56
C LEU A 184 -1.58 -0.77 -4.80
N SER A 185 -1.71 -2.10 -4.83
CA SER A 185 -2.27 -2.83 -5.97
C SER A 185 -3.70 -2.41 -6.28
N ILE A 186 -4.50 -2.18 -5.24
CA ILE A 186 -5.86 -1.68 -5.37
C ILE A 186 -5.83 -0.24 -5.93
N SER A 187 -5.05 0.64 -5.33
CA SER A 187 -4.98 2.05 -5.71
C SER A 187 -4.51 2.24 -7.15
N VAL A 188 -3.47 1.52 -7.57
CA VAL A 188 -2.96 1.59 -8.95
C VAL A 188 -4.00 1.11 -9.97
N ARG A 189 -4.65 -0.04 -9.71
CA ARG A 189 -5.71 -0.55 -10.60
C ARG A 189 -6.88 0.41 -10.72
N GLN A 190 -7.22 1.11 -9.65
CA GLN A 190 -8.32 2.07 -9.62
C GLN A 190 -7.97 3.34 -10.40
N ILE A 191 -6.74 3.83 -10.26
CA ILE A 191 -6.25 5.00 -11.03
C ILE A 191 -6.23 4.68 -12.52
N SER A 192 -5.70 3.52 -12.93
CA SER A 192 -5.66 3.09 -14.33
C SER A 192 -7.06 2.98 -14.94
N ARG A 193 -8.04 2.42 -14.22
CA ARG A 193 -9.44 2.36 -14.69
C ARG A 193 -10.07 3.73 -14.86
N ASN A 194 -9.85 4.64 -13.92
CA ASN A 194 -10.41 6.00 -14.00
C ASN A 194 -9.79 6.79 -15.17
N LEU A 195 -8.50 6.64 -15.43
CA LEU A 195 -7.84 7.25 -16.60
C LEU A 195 -8.41 6.69 -17.91
N PHE A 196 -8.74 5.40 -17.97
CA PHE A 196 -9.34 4.76 -19.14
C PHE A 196 -10.76 5.30 -19.42
N LEU A 197 -11.56 5.53 -18.39
CA LEU A 197 -12.91 6.11 -18.51
C LEU A 197 -12.90 7.60 -18.89
N PHE A 198 -11.85 8.34 -18.53
CA PHE A 198 -11.68 9.74 -18.92
C PHE A 198 -11.25 9.91 -20.40
N ASN A 199 -10.54 8.93 -20.96
CA ASN A 199 -10.08 8.94 -22.36
C ASN A 199 -11.11 8.40 -23.35
N LEU A 200 -12.29 7.96 -22.89
CA LEU A 200 -13.41 7.47 -23.70
C LEU A 200 -14.58 8.46 -23.80
N ARG A 201 -14.38 9.73 -23.40
CA ARG A 201 -15.39 10.80 -23.55
C ARG A 201 -14.90 11.86 -24.51
#